data_0750231e7a82d906a75e9fb6cba00f38
#
_entry.id   0750231e7a82d906a75e9fb6cba00f38
#
_cell.length_a   1.000
_cell.length_b   1.000
_cell.length_c   1.000
_cell.angle_alpha   90.00
_cell.angle_beta   90.00
_cell.angle_gamma   90.00
#
_symmetry.space_group_name_H-M   'P 1'
#
loop_
_entity.id
_entity.type
_entity.pdbx_description
1 polymer ?
#
loop_
_entity_poly.entity_id
_entity_poly.type
_entity_poly.pdbx_seq_one_letter_code
_entity_poly.pdbx_strand_id
1 'polypeptide(L)'
;MVQQESGTAAGEGPRIRMATPDDAEALLAIYAPYVRDTAVTFEWDVPTVEEFRQRIAHTLERYPYLVAESADGRALGYAYAGPLKERKAYDWACELSIYVARDAHGRGVGGALYAMLERLLAAMGATYMESSQAQSYALRSLRGPAYA
;
A
#
# COMPACT_ATOMS: atom_id res chain seq x y z
N MET A 1 20.53 13.19 -14.13
CA MET A 1 20.30 13.24 -13.70
C MET A 1 20.16 13.16 -13.06
N VAL A 2 19.90 13.17 -13.01
CA VAL A 2 19.64 13.08 -12.19
C VAL A 2 19.62 13.10 -11.42
N GLN A 3 19.69 13.15 -11.32
CA GLN A 3 19.57 13.16 -10.46
C GLN A 3 19.42 13.23 -9.65
N GLN A 4 19.43 13.29 -9.71
CA GLN A 4 19.12 13.46 -9.02
C GLN A 4 19.06 13.27 -8.20
N GLU A 5 19.00 13.17 -8.21
CA GLU A 5 18.85 13.02 -7.49
C GLU A 5 19.08 13.03 -6.57
N SER A 6 19.21 12.75 -6.62
CA SER A 6 19.60 12.87 -5.77
C SER A 6 19.71 13.38 -4.75
N GLY A 7 20.35 13.78 -4.66
CA GLY A 7 20.58 14.29 -3.34
C GLY A 7 19.44 14.68 -2.64
N THR A 8 18.68 14.71 -3.26
CA THR A 8 17.51 15.00 -2.65
C THR A 8 17.14 14.12 -1.61
N ALA A 9 17.70 13.04 -1.50
CA ALA A 9 17.23 12.07 -0.61
C ALA A 9 17.12 12.54 0.80
N ALA A 10 18.05 13.27 1.27
CA ALA A 10 17.97 13.70 2.65
C ALA A 10 16.80 14.63 2.80
N GLY A 11 15.96 14.38 3.74
CA GLY A 11 14.84 15.22 3.99
C GLY A 11 13.69 15.02 3.06
N GLU A 12 13.83 14.18 2.10
CA GLU A 12 12.72 13.91 1.22
C GLU A 12 11.96 12.73 1.67
N GLY A 13 10.77 12.58 1.21
CA GLY A 13 9.95 11.47 1.59
C GLY A 13 10.48 10.16 1.03
N PRO A 14 9.82 9.08 1.35
CA PRO A 14 10.24 7.78 0.86
C PRO A 14 10.05 7.68 -0.65
N ARG A 15 10.83 6.83 -1.28
CA ARG A 15 10.63 6.51 -2.68
C ARG A 15 9.55 5.47 -2.81
N ILE A 16 8.62 5.70 -3.72
CA ILE A 16 7.53 4.77 -3.96
C ILE A 16 7.78 4.08 -5.30
N ARG A 17 7.68 2.76 -5.30
CA ARG A 17 7.82 1.98 -6.53
C ARG A 17 6.82 0.85 -6.54
N MET A 18 6.63 0.24 -7.71
CA MET A 18 5.80 -0.96 -7.78
C MET A 18 6.52 -2.12 -7.11
N ALA A 19 5.76 -2.95 -6.43
CA ALA A 19 6.29 -4.16 -5.83
C ALA A 19 6.45 -5.24 -6.89
N THR A 20 7.30 -6.20 -6.59
CA THR A 20 7.38 -7.44 -7.36
C THR A 20 7.26 -8.59 -6.38
N PRO A 21 7.00 -9.82 -6.85
CA PRO A 21 6.95 -10.95 -5.92
C PRO A 21 8.23 -11.16 -5.14
N ASP A 22 9.36 -10.67 -5.67
CA ASP A 22 10.63 -10.79 -4.95
C ASP A 22 10.68 -9.93 -3.69
N ASP A 23 9.73 -9.03 -3.52
CA ASP A 23 9.65 -8.23 -2.29
C ASP A 23 9.00 -8.99 -1.14
N ALA A 24 8.55 -10.21 -1.36
CA ALA A 24 7.74 -10.91 -0.38
C ALA A 24 8.39 -11.03 0.99
N GLU A 25 9.67 -11.34 1.04
CA GLU A 25 10.33 -11.53 2.33
C GLU A 25 10.36 -10.23 3.13
N ALA A 26 10.73 -9.13 2.47
CA ALA A 26 10.81 -7.84 3.15
C ALA A 26 9.44 -7.36 3.60
N LEU A 27 8.44 -7.53 2.74
CA LEU A 27 7.10 -7.06 3.08
C LEU A 27 6.44 -7.93 4.13
N LEU A 28 6.72 -9.22 4.11
CA LEU A 28 6.21 -10.10 5.16
C LEU A 28 6.79 -9.70 6.51
N ALA A 29 8.04 -9.26 6.54
CA ALA A 29 8.64 -8.81 7.80
C ALA A 29 7.91 -7.59 8.35
N ILE A 30 7.34 -6.75 7.49
CA ILE A 30 6.52 -5.63 7.93
C ILE A 30 5.16 -6.10 8.42
N TYR A 31 4.58 -7.08 7.74
CA TYR A 31 3.23 -7.56 8.02
C TYR A 31 3.14 -8.45 9.26
N ALA A 32 4.15 -9.28 9.49
CA ALA A 32 4.10 -10.28 10.54
C ALA A 32 3.78 -9.71 11.93
N PRO A 33 4.36 -8.57 12.33
CA PRO A 33 4.00 -8.04 13.65
C PRO A 33 2.53 -7.69 13.78
N TYR A 34 1.88 -7.28 12.69
CA TYR A 34 0.45 -6.97 12.75
C TYR A 34 -0.37 -8.22 13.00
N VAL A 35 0.05 -9.35 12.43
CA VAL A 35 -0.65 -10.61 12.69
C VAL A 35 -0.44 -11.06 14.12
N ARG A 36 0.82 -11.00 14.58
CA ARG A 36 1.16 -11.52 15.91
C ARG A 36 0.65 -10.66 17.05
N ASP A 37 0.70 -9.33 16.86
CA ASP A 37 0.58 -8.43 17.99
C ASP A 37 -0.66 -7.56 17.98
N THR A 38 -1.48 -7.63 16.93
CA THR A 38 -2.63 -6.74 16.84
C THR A 38 -3.83 -7.53 16.35
N ALA A 39 -4.99 -6.86 16.37
CA ALA A 39 -6.23 -7.45 15.87
C ALA A 39 -6.64 -6.83 14.54
N VAL A 40 -5.74 -6.12 13.86
CA VAL A 40 -6.12 -5.44 12.64
C VAL A 40 -6.20 -6.36 11.43
N THR A 41 -5.66 -7.58 11.53
CA THR A 41 -5.79 -8.55 10.47
C THR A 41 -6.74 -9.64 10.92
N PHE A 42 -7.25 -10.41 9.96
CA PHE A 42 -8.12 -11.53 10.27
C PHE A 42 -7.39 -12.86 10.19
N GLU A 43 -6.06 -12.82 10.16
CA GLU A 43 -5.28 -14.04 10.08
C GLU A 43 -4.85 -14.48 11.46
N TRP A 44 -4.85 -15.79 11.68
CA TRP A 44 -4.41 -16.36 12.95
C TRP A 44 -2.91 -16.61 12.93
N ASP A 45 -2.38 -17.02 11.78
CA ASP A 45 -0.96 -17.36 11.65
C ASP A 45 -0.31 -16.48 10.60
N VAL A 46 0.99 -16.21 10.82
CA VAL A 46 1.77 -15.46 9.84
C VAL A 46 1.92 -16.33 8.59
N PRO A 47 1.60 -15.81 7.40
CA PRO A 47 1.78 -16.59 6.19
C PRO A 47 3.25 -16.87 5.92
N THR A 48 3.52 -17.88 5.13
CA THR A 48 4.90 -18.15 4.71
C THR A 48 5.33 -17.15 3.65
N VAL A 49 6.63 -17.07 3.41
CA VAL A 49 7.16 -16.19 2.35
C VAL A 49 6.55 -16.58 1.00
N GLU A 50 6.44 -17.87 0.74
CA GLU A 50 5.90 -18.31 -0.54
C GLU A 50 4.43 -17.92 -0.69
N GLU A 51 3.65 -18.06 0.37
CA GLU A 51 2.26 -17.64 0.33
C GLU A 51 2.16 -16.15 0.08
N PHE A 52 3.02 -15.38 0.73
CA PHE A 52 3.01 -13.94 0.57
C PHE A 52 3.42 -13.53 -0.84
N ARG A 53 4.41 -14.25 -1.40
CA ARG A 53 4.83 -14.02 -2.77
C ARG A 53 3.67 -14.21 -3.73
N GLN A 54 2.89 -15.26 -3.51
CA GLN A 54 1.74 -15.53 -4.37
C GLN A 54 0.67 -14.46 -4.22
N ARG A 55 0.49 -13.92 -3.02
CA ARG A 55 -0.48 -12.84 -2.82
C ARG A 55 -0.08 -11.60 -3.61
N ILE A 56 1.21 -11.26 -3.59
CA ILE A 56 1.68 -10.11 -4.35
C ILE A 56 1.46 -10.34 -5.85
N ALA A 57 1.84 -11.50 -6.34
CA ALA A 57 1.68 -11.80 -7.76
C ALA A 57 0.22 -11.75 -8.17
N HIS A 58 -0.65 -12.32 -7.37
CA HIS A 58 -2.07 -12.34 -7.69
C HIS A 58 -2.66 -10.92 -7.73
N THR A 59 -2.31 -10.12 -6.74
CA THR A 59 -2.81 -8.75 -6.70
C THR A 59 -2.36 -7.95 -7.91
N LEU A 60 -1.09 -8.13 -8.29
CA LEU A 60 -0.52 -7.39 -9.42
C LEU A 60 -1.19 -7.69 -10.76
N GLU A 61 -1.95 -8.79 -10.84
CA GLU A 61 -2.65 -9.09 -12.07
C GLU A 61 -3.68 -8.03 -12.43
N ARG A 62 -4.24 -7.34 -11.43
CA ARG A 62 -5.30 -6.37 -11.69
C ARG A 62 -5.17 -5.08 -10.93
N TYR A 63 -4.34 -5.04 -9.88
CA TYR A 63 -4.30 -3.90 -8.98
C TYR A 63 -2.87 -3.48 -8.73
N PRO A 64 -2.65 -2.19 -8.44
CA PRO A 64 -1.32 -1.75 -8.05
C PRO A 64 -0.93 -2.26 -6.68
N TYR A 65 0.35 -2.50 -6.51
CA TYR A 65 0.94 -2.93 -5.25
C TYR A 65 2.24 -2.13 -5.12
N LEU A 66 2.35 -1.31 -4.09
CA LEU A 66 3.42 -0.33 -3.97
C LEU A 66 4.29 -0.60 -2.76
N VAL A 67 5.57 -0.27 -2.89
CA VAL A 67 6.53 -0.32 -1.79
C VAL A 67 7.10 1.06 -1.59
N ALA A 68 7.22 1.48 -0.34
CA ALA A 68 7.91 2.70 0.01
C ALA A 68 9.28 2.32 0.57
N GLU A 69 10.34 2.92 0.04
CA GLU A 69 11.71 2.60 0.44
C GLU A 69 12.43 3.82 0.95
N SER A 70 13.36 3.59 1.86
CA SER A 70 14.31 4.62 2.25
C SER A 70 15.38 4.77 1.17
N ALA A 71 16.24 5.77 1.34
CA ALA A 71 17.28 6.03 0.37
C ALA A 71 18.24 4.85 0.20
N ASP A 72 18.41 4.06 1.25
CA ASP A 72 19.30 2.90 1.19
C ASP A 72 18.57 1.63 0.74
N GLY A 73 17.33 1.76 0.30
CA GLY A 73 16.61 0.60 -0.26
C GLY A 73 15.86 -0.24 0.75
N ARG A 74 15.79 0.18 2.00
CA ARG A 74 15.05 -0.57 3.01
C ARG A 74 13.56 -0.34 2.82
N ALA A 75 12.78 -1.40 2.87
CA ALA A 75 11.33 -1.27 2.78
C ALA A 75 10.79 -0.67 4.07
N LEU A 76 10.06 0.42 3.94
CA LEU A 76 9.46 1.14 5.08
C LEU A 76 7.98 0.88 5.20
N GLY A 77 7.34 0.48 4.14
CA GLY A 77 5.92 0.19 4.14
C GLY A 77 5.47 -0.26 2.78
N TYR A 78 4.23 -0.70 2.70
CA TYR A 78 3.68 -1.13 1.41
C TYR A 78 2.18 -0.90 1.42
N ALA A 79 1.60 -0.88 0.22
CA ALA A 79 0.17 -0.66 0.08
C ALA A 79 -0.30 -1.33 -1.20
N TYR A 80 -1.52 -1.81 -1.19
CA TYR A 80 -2.08 -2.40 -2.37
C TYR A 80 -3.59 -2.21 -2.38
N ALA A 81 -4.19 -2.44 -3.53
CA ALA A 81 -5.63 -2.36 -3.69
C ALA A 81 -6.18 -3.73 -4.01
N GLY A 82 -7.45 -3.90 -3.76
CA GLY A 82 -8.17 -5.09 -4.14
C GLY A 82 -9.63 -4.76 -4.35
N PRO A 83 -10.44 -5.75 -4.69
CA PRO A 83 -11.86 -5.48 -4.93
C PRO A 83 -12.57 -5.16 -3.63
N LEU A 84 -13.47 -4.19 -3.68
CA LEU A 84 -14.35 -3.89 -2.56
C LEU A 84 -15.63 -4.66 -2.77
N LYS A 85 -15.98 -5.50 -1.82
CA LYS A 85 -17.19 -6.30 -1.92
C LYS A 85 -18.42 -5.43 -1.77
N GLU A 86 -19.53 -5.93 -2.18
CA GLU A 86 -20.81 -5.29 -1.93
C GLU A 86 -21.00 -3.96 -2.64
N ARG A 87 -20.31 -3.78 -3.76
CA ARG A 87 -20.56 -2.61 -4.58
C ARG A 87 -21.43 -2.99 -5.76
N LYS A 88 -22.11 -1.99 -6.29
CA LYS A 88 -22.93 -2.23 -7.45
C LYS A 88 -22.06 -2.54 -8.65
N ALA A 89 -22.58 -3.30 -9.58
CA ALA A 89 -21.78 -3.78 -10.69
C ALA A 89 -21.22 -2.67 -11.56
N TYR A 90 -21.88 -1.53 -11.61
CA TYR A 90 -21.41 -0.43 -12.45
C TYR A 90 -20.41 0.48 -11.75
N ASP A 91 -20.14 0.23 -10.48
CA ASP A 91 -19.13 1.00 -9.76
C ASP A 91 -17.86 0.19 -9.69
N TRP A 92 -16.74 0.82 -10.00
CA TRP A 92 -15.46 0.19 -9.75
C TRP A 92 -14.90 0.76 -8.47
N ALA A 93 -15.02 0.00 -7.41
CA ALA A 93 -14.59 0.41 -6.08
C ALA A 93 -13.44 -0.48 -5.65
N CYS A 94 -12.54 0.10 -4.89
CA CYS A 94 -11.34 -0.59 -4.44
C CYS A 94 -11.18 -0.48 -2.94
N GLU A 95 -10.67 -1.54 -2.35
CA GLU A 95 -10.29 -1.54 -0.95
C GLU A 95 -8.79 -1.40 -0.87
N LEU A 96 -8.30 -0.53 -0.01
CA LEU A 96 -6.87 -0.28 0.13
C LEU A 96 -6.36 -0.87 1.43
N SER A 97 -5.16 -1.44 1.37
CA SER A 97 -4.48 -1.96 2.55
C SER A 97 -3.12 -1.33 2.61
N ILE A 98 -2.78 -0.75 3.76
CA ILE A 98 -1.53 -0.02 3.94
C ILE A 98 -0.89 -0.48 5.24
N TYR A 99 0.36 -0.92 5.15
CA TYR A 99 1.12 -1.35 6.32
C TYR A 99 2.45 -0.63 6.35
N VAL A 100 2.82 -0.11 7.51
CA VAL A 100 4.05 0.64 7.69
C VAL A 100 4.87 -0.06 8.76
N ALA A 101 6.18 -0.18 8.52
CA ALA A 101 7.07 -0.76 9.51
C ALA A 101 6.97 0.03 10.81
N ARG A 102 7.06 -0.67 11.95
CA ARG A 102 6.84 0.00 13.24
C ARG A 102 7.78 1.16 13.47
N ASP A 103 9.03 0.99 13.08
CA ASP A 103 10.01 2.05 13.32
C ASP A 103 9.96 3.15 12.26
N ALA A 104 9.05 3.06 11.33
CA ALA A 104 8.88 4.09 10.30
C ALA A 104 7.59 4.88 10.47
N HIS A 105 6.83 4.61 11.52
CA HIS A 105 5.61 5.37 11.78
C HIS A 105 5.95 6.82 12.09
N GLY A 106 5.06 7.72 11.73
CA GLY A 106 5.25 9.14 12.00
C GLY A 106 6.15 9.84 11.00
N ARG A 107 6.51 9.17 9.92
CA ARG A 107 7.41 9.75 8.91
C ARG A 107 6.72 10.00 7.58
N GLY A 108 5.40 9.94 7.56
CA GLY A 108 4.67 10.22 6.35
C GLY A 108 4.62 9.09 5.34
N VAL A 109 5.10 7.90 5.71
CA VAL A 109 5.15 6.78 4.79
C VAL A 109 3.76 6.34 4.36
N GLY A 110 2.85 6.17 5.33
CA GLY A 110 1.50 5.75 5.02
C GLY A 110 0.76 6.73 4.14
N GLY A 111 0.91 8.02 4.45
CA GLY A 111 0.27 9.06 3.65
C GLY A 111 0.80 9.10 2.23
N ALA A 112 2.11 8.93 2.06
CA ALA A 112 2.71 8.93 0.72
C ALA A 112 2.22 7.73 -0.09
N LEU A 113 2.14 6.56 0.54
CA LEU A 113 1.62 5.37 -0.13
C LEU A 113 0.17 5.56 -0.52
N TYR A 114 -0.63 6.10 0.39
CA TYR A 114 -2.04 6.33 0.11
C TYR A 114 -2.22 7.30 -1.06
N ALA A 115 -1.48 8.39 -1.04
CA ALA A 115 -1.62 9.41 -2.09
C ALA A 115 -1.27 8.84 -3.46
N MET A 116 -0.19 8.06 -3.55
CA MET A 116 0.20 7.47 -4.82
C MET A 116 -0.81 6.43 -5.28
N LEU A 117 -1.28 5.59 -4.36
CA LEU A 117 -2.26 4.57 -4.71
C LEU A 117 -3.55 5.21 -5.20
N GLU A 118 -3.98 6.27 -4.52
CA GLU A 118 -5.17 7.00 -4.90
C GLU A 118 -5.06 7.54 -6.33
N ARG A 119 -3.91 8.12 -6.66
CA ARG A 119 -3.71 8.66 -7.99
C ARG A 119 -3.70 7.58 -9.06
N LEU A 120 -3.05 6.45 -8.77
CA LEU A 120 -3.01 5.35 -9.71
C LEU A 120 -4.39 4.77 -9.96
N LEU A 121 -5.15 4.58 -8.91
CA LEU A 121 -6.48 3.99 -9.05
C LEU A 121 -7.42 4.94 -9.76
N ALA A 122 -7.33 6.23 -9.49
CA ALA A 122 -8.14 7.20 -10.21
C ALA A 122 -7.81 7.18 -11.69
N ALA A 123 -6.53 7.10 -12.03
CA ALA A 123 -6.11 7.04 -13.42
C ALA A 123 -6.59 5.76 -14.10
N MET A 124 -6.78 4.69 -13.33
CA MET A 124 -7.28 3.43 -13.87
C MET A 124 -8.80 3.39 -13.94
N GLY A 125 -9.49 4.43 -13.46
CA GLY A 125 -10.95 4.49 -13.58
C GLY A 125 -11.73 4.13 -12.34
N ALA A 126 -11.07 3.91 -11.23
CA ALA A 126 -11.80 3.62 -9.99
C ALA A 126 -12.63 4.83 -9.57
N THR A 127 -13.80 4.58 -9.04
CA THR A 127 -14.71 5.65 -8.64
C THR A 127 -14.87 5.76 -7.13
N TYR A 128 -14.30 4.82 -6.38
CA TYR A 128 -14.48 4.81 -4.96
C TYR A 128 -13.36 3.99 -4.31
N MET A 129 -12.87 4.44 -3.16
CA MET A 129 -11.85 3.73 -2.40
C MET A 129 -12.21 3.70 -0.94
N GLU A 130 -11.79 2.64 -0.28
CA GLU A 130 -11.98 2.51 1.15
C GLU A 130 -10.75 1.84 1.75
N SER A 131 -10.23 2.41 2.82
CA SER A 131 -9.13 1.77 3.53
C SER A 131 -9.70 0.83 4.57
N SER A 132 -9.22 -0.39 4.58
CA SER A 132 -9.71 -1.39 5.51
C SER A 132 -8.76 -1.60 6.68
N GLN A 133 -7.68 -0.86 6.73
CA GLN A 133 -6.65 -1.14 7.71
C GLN A 133 -6.64 -0.13 8.84
N ALA A 134 -5.82 -0.41 9.84
CA ALA A 134 -5.73 0.42 11.02
C ALA A 134 -5.25 1.83 10.74
N GLN A 135 -4.67 2.06 9.60
CA GLN A 135 -4.25 3.39 9.23
C GLN A 135 -5.42 4.25 8.80
N SER A 136 -6.48 4.01 9.09
CA SER A 136 -7.70 4.77 9.07
C SER A 136 -7.75 5.95 8.14
N TYR A 137 -7.85 5.73 6.89
CA TYR A 137 -8.17 6.78 5.95
C TYR A 137 -9.68 6.80 5.73
N ALA A 138 -10.23 7.97 5.67
CA ALA A 138 -11.67 8.08 5.48
C ALA A 138 -12.07 7.54 4.12
N LEU A 139 -13.31 7.12 4.00
CA LEU A 139 -13.85 6.73 2.72
C LEU A 139 -13.82 7.91 1.78
N ARG A 140 -13.50 7.65 0.53
CA ARG A 140 -13.40 8.72 -0.43
C ARG A 140 -14.02 8.34 -1.75
N SER A 141 -14.76 9.28 -2.30
CA SER A 141 -15.16 9.20 -3.69
C SER A 141 -14.06 9.81 -4.53
N LEU A 142 -13.70 9.17 -5.59
CA LEU A 142 -12.69 9.69 -6.49
C LEU A 142 -13.28 10.61 -7.55
N ARG A 143 -14.54 10.97 -7.40
CA ARG A 143 -15.21 11.92 -8.27
C ARG A 143 -15.61 13.13 -7.48
N GLY A 144 -15.49 14.27 -8.10
CA GLY A 144 -16.05 15.48 -7.58
C GLY A 144 -15.31 16.06 -6.41
N PRO A 145 -15.85 17.13 -5.85
CA PRO A 145 -15.11 17.91 -4.87
C PRO A 145 -14.90 17.23 -3.53
N ALA A 146 -15.72 16.28 -3.18
CA ALA A 146 -15.54 15.61 -1.91
C ALA A 146 -14.25 14.85 -1.82
N TYR A 147 -13.67 14.59 -2.95
CA TYR A 147 -12.43 13.90 -3.03
C TYR A 147 -11.25 14.79 -2.64
N ALA A 148 -11.36 16.01 -2.85
CA ALA A 148 -10.26 16.93 -2.66
C ALA A 148 -9.83 17.08 -1.19
#